data_ab8e532fe7534a16121d300702bf6300
#
_entry.id   ab8e532fe7534a16121d300702bf6300
#
_cell.length_a   1.000
_cell.length_b   1.000
_cell.length_c   1.000
_cell.angle_alpha   90.00
_cell.angle_beta   90.00
_cell.angle_gamma   90.00
#
_symmetry.space_group_name_H-M   'P 1'
#
loop_
_entity.id
_entity.type
_entity.pdbx_description
1 polymer ?
#
loop_
_entity_poly.entity_id
_entity_poly.type
_entity_poly.pdbx_seq_one_letter_code
_entity_poly.pdbx_strand_id
1 'polypeptide(L)'
;MLYLVDLIAIVGFSVAQFWVESAWALFAWRLLIGIAVGADYPIATSLLAEFLPRKQRGPLLAAMVLMWFAGAATAYMVGELLLRVGGDDGWRWVLASALVPGALFLIARSGTPESPRWLLSKGRIAEADAVIKRVYGPDYSIADLPEQVSDKPVSVWSLFHSGYGKRMAFVTLFWTCAIVPLFAIYAFAPKVLQALKLTGDWAAYGSIAITLLFTLGCLVATKLINRLGRRKMLIHSFLWSGMSLLLLGLFPDASPTTVLVLFGAYAVLIGGAQVLEYVYPNELFPTEIRASAVGLATSLSRVGAAVGTYLVPISLVSYGIANTMFAAALISLFGALISWWLAPETSKLDLQQAAALGSTSAAPSPSHKTVARKA
;
A
#
# COMPACT_ATOMS: atom_id res chain seq x y z
N MET A 1 13.13 2.94 17.55
CA MET A 1 13.19 1.64 18.26
C MET A 1 12.15 0.64 17.78
N LEU A 2 10.85 0.96 17.74
CA LEU A 2 9.79 0.08 17.19
C LEU A 2 10.10 -0.41 15.77
N TYR A 3 10.63 0.46 14.91
CA TYR A 3 10.98 0.21 13.51
C TYR A 3 12.07 -0.87 13.27
N LEU A 4 12.81 -1.26 14.29
CA LEU A 4 13.74 -2.40 14.22
C LEU A 4 13.13 -3.66 14.84
N VAL A 5 12.31 -3.50 15.87
CA VAL A 5 11.70 -4.61 16.60
C VAL A 5 10.72 -5.38 15.71
N ASP A 6 9.90 -4.66 14.93
CA ASP A 6 8.97 -5.26 13.97
C ASP A 6 9.68 -6.08 12.89
N LEU A 7 10.79 -5.56 12.34
CA LEU A 7 11.56 -6.26 11.33
C LEU A 7 12.28 -7.51 11.92
N ILE A 8 12.82 -7.41 13.14
CA ILE A 8 13.38 -8.57 13.84
C ILE A 8 12.30 -9.63 14.05
N ALA A 9 11.09 -9.21 14.44
CA ALA A 9 9.97 -10.12 14.63
C ALA A 9 9.57 -10.81 13.32
N ILE A 10 9.45 -10.06 12.21
CA ILE A 10 9.14 -10.60 10.88
C ILE A 10 10.17 -11.66 10.48
N VAL A 11 11.46 -11.36 10.60
CA VAL A 11 12.55 -12.27 10.24
C VAL A 11 12.53 -13.50 11.14
N GLY A 12 12.46 -13.32 12.47
CA GLY A 12 12.43 -14.40 13.43
C GLY A 12 11.26 -15.36 13.25
N PHE A 13 10.06 -14.81 13.08
CA PHE A 13 8.86 -15.63 12.84
C PHE A 13 8.88 -16.31 11.46
N SER A 14 9.47 -15.69 10.44
CA SER A 14 9.64 -16.33 9.13
C SER A 14 10.58 -17.52 9.20
N VAL A 15 11.68 -17.42 9.94
CA VAL A 15 12.60 -18.53 10.16
C VAL A 15 11.96 -19.63 11.01
N ALA A 16 11.19 -19.26 12.05
CA ALA A 16 10.50 -20.23 12.91
C ALA A 16 9.52 -21.13 12.14
N GLN A 17 8.96 -20.66 11.03
CA GLN A 17 8.09 -21.45 10.16
C GLN A 17 8.80 -22.65 9.52
N PHE A 18 10.12 -22.66 9.44
CA PHE A 18 10.87 -23.80 8.88
C PHE A 18 10.63 -25.11 9.65
N TRP A 19 10.49 -25.03 10.97
CA TRP A 19 10.28 -26.19 11.85
C TRP A 19 8.80 -26.50 12.13
N VAL A 20 7.90 -25.95 11.34
CA VAL A 20 6.46 -26.16 11.56
C VAL A 20 6.05 -27.56 11.09
N GLU A 21 5.34 -28.30 11.98
CA GLU A 21 4.80 -29.63 11.72
C GLU A 21 3.27 -29.66 11.64
N SER A 22 2.58 -28.61 12.09
CA SER A 22 1.13 -28.56 12.10
C SER A 22 0.58 -27.31 11.42
N ALA A 23 -0.62 -27.41 10.81
CA ALA A 23 -1.32 -26.29 10.20
C ALA A 23 -1.64 -25.17 11.22
N TRP A 24 -1.94 -25.55 12.47
CA TRP A 24 -2.22 -24.58 13.54
C TRP A 24 -0.98 -23.79 13.95
N ALA A 25 0.18 -24.45 14.03
CA ALA A 25 1.45 -23.78 14.30
C ALA A 25 1.80 -22.82 13.15
N LEU A 26 1.61 -23.23 11.90
CA LEU A 26 1.79 -22.36 10.74
C LEU A 26 0.87 -21.15 10.80
N PHE A 27 -0.42 -21.36 11.12
CA PHE A 27 -1.38 -20.26 11.28
C PHE A 27 -0.93 -19.27 12.37
N ALA A 28 -0.46 -19.77 13.52
CA ALA A 28 0.01 -18.91 14.61
C ALA A 28 1.21 -18.05 14.19
N TRP A 29 2.21 -18.62 13.52
CA TRP A 29 3.36 -17.86 13.02
C TRP A 29 2.95 -16.85 11.95
N ARG A 30 2.03 -17.21 11.04
CA ARG A 30 1.49 -16.29 10.03
C ARG A 30 0.72 -15.13 10.66
N LEU A 31 -0.02 -15.38 11.73
CA LEU A 31 -0.72 -14.34 12.49
C LEU A 31 0.27 -13.36 13.12
N LEU A 32 1.35 -13.87 13.76
CA LEU A 32 2.38 -13.05 14.38
C LEU A 32 3.14 -12.20 13.34
N ILE A 33 3.49 -12.79 12.18
CA ILE A 33 4.06 -12.04 11.06
C ILE A 33 3.10 -10.96 10.59
N GLY A 34 1.81 -11.28 10.46
CA GLY A 34 0.78 -10.31 10.06
C GLY A 34 0.67 -9.13 11.01
N ILE A 35 0.78 -9.36 12.32
CA ILE A 35 0.80 -8.31 13.35
C ILE A 35 2.04 -7.42 13.17
N ALA A 36 3.22 -8.01 13.00
CA ALA A 36 4.47 -7.26 12.83
C ALA A 36 4.47 -6.43 11.54
N VAL A 37 4.08 -7.02 10.39
CA VAL A 37 3.93 -6.30 9.11
C VAL A 37 2.88 -5.19 9.19
N GLY A 38 1.77 -5.44 9.92
CA GLY A 38 0.73 -4.46 10.14
C GLY A 38 1.20 -3.24 10.92
N ALA A 39 2.17 -3.41 11.82
CA ALA A 39 2.79 -2.31 12.56
C ALA A 39 3.83 -1.54 11.70
N ASP A 40 4.66 -2.25 10.93
CA ASP A 40 5.71 -1.63 10.09
C ASP A 40 5.11 -0.65 9.06
N TYR A 41 4.03 -1.03 8.42
CA TYR A 41 3.45 -0.30 7.30
C TYR A 41 3.08 1.18 7.58
N PRO A 42 2.26 1.51 8.60
CA PRO A 42 1.91 2.88 8.92
C PRO A 42 3.11 3.67 9.48
N ILE A 43 4.01 3.02 10.20
CA ILE A 43 5.22 3.65 10.76
C ILE A 43 6.15 4.07 9.62
N ALA A 44 6.47 3.17 8.69
CA ALA A 44 7.37 3.44 7.58
C ALA A 44 6.83 4.54 6.65
N THR A 45 5.55 4.46 6.28
CA THR A 45 4.92 5.45 5.38
C THR A 45 4.81 6.82 6.02
N SER A 46 4.45 6.89 7.30
CA SER A 46 4.34 8.16 8.03
C SER A 46 5.70 8.81 8.22
N LEU A 47 6.71 8.03 8.62
CA LEU A 47 8.08 8.52 8.78
C LEU A 47 8.61 9.10 7.45
N LEU A 48 8.45 8.35 6.36
CA LEU A 48 8.88 8.80 5.04
C LEU A 48 8.15 10.07 4.61
N ALA A 49 6.84 10.17 4.85
CA ALA A 49 6.05 11.36 4.50
C ALA A 49 6.52 12.63 5.25
N GLU A 50 7.06 12.48 6.45
CA GLU A 50 7.60 13.59 7.25
C GLU A 50 8.94 14.12 6.73
N PHE A 51 9.81 13.23 6.24
CA PHE A 51 11.11 13.62 5.70
C PHE A 51 11.05 14.14 4.25
N LEU A 52 9.98 13.88 3.50
CA LEU A 52 9.95 14.19 2.07
C LEU A 52 9.46 15.61 1.76
N PRO A 53 10.17 16.34 0.87
CA PRO A 53 9.72 17.62 0.33
C PRO A 53 8.41 17.47 -0.44
N ARG A 54 7.55 18.50 -0.41
CA ARG A 54 6.22 18.52 -1.06
C ARG A 54 6.23 18.00 -2.50
N LYS A 55 7.18 18.49 -3.31
CA LYS A 55 7.26 18.14 -4.76
C LYS A 55 7.59 16.65 -4.99
N GLN A 56 8.36 16.03 -4.11
CA GLN A 56 8.86 14.66 -4.25
C GLN A 56 8.05 13.64 -3.45
N ARG A 57 7.21 14.08 -2.51
CA ARG A 57 6.46 13.20 -1.60
C ARG A 57 5.58 12.21 -2.35
N GLY A 58 4.73 12.67 -3.27
CA GLY A 58 3.86 11.80 -4.06
C GLY A 58 4.63 10.71 -4.81
N PRO A 59 5.59 11.05 -5.66
CA PRO A 59 6.41 10.07 -6.39
C PRO A 59 7.21 9.13 -5.48
N LEU A 60 7.76 9.59 -4.37
CA LEU A 60 8.57 8.74 -3.48
C LEU A 60 7.71 7.82 -2.60
N LEU A 61 6.55 8.28 -2.12
CA LEU A 61 5.58 7.38 -1.48
C LEU A 61 5.05 6.35 -2.48
N ALA A 62 4.79 6.76 -3.72
CA ALA A 62 4.41 5.85 -4.80
C ALA A 62 5.49 4.80 -5.11
N ALA A 63 6.77 5.15 -4.98
CA ALA A 63 7.87 4.21 -5.18
C ALA A 63 7.87 3.05 -4.17
N MET A 64 7.27 3.21 -2.99
CA MET A 64 7.09 2.10 -2.04
C MET A 64 6.26 0.96 -2.65
N VAL A 65 5.22 1.29 -3.42
CA VAL A 65 4.43 0.29 -4.14
C VAL A 65 5.25 -0.44 -5.21
N LEU A 66 6.11 0.30 -5.91
CA LEU A 66 7.02 -0.32 -6.90
C LEU A 66 7.96 -1.33 -6.22
N MET A 67 8.49 -0.98 -5.06
CA MET A 67 9.33 -1.89 -4.26
C MET A 67 8.55 -3.10 -3.77
N TRP A 68 7.27 -2.93 -3.41
CA TRP A 68 6.41 -4.04 -3.03
C TRP A 68 6.24 -5.05 -4.18
N PHE A 69 5.91 -4.59 -5.39
CA PHE A 69 5.77 -5.46 -6.56
C PHE A 69 7.10 -6.08 -6.99
N ALA A 70 8.21 -5.33 -6.92
CA ALA A 70 9.53 -5.87 -7.19
C ALA A 70 9.89 -7.00 -6.20
N GLY A 71 9.61 -6.79 -4.91
CA GLY A 71 9.76 -7.82 -3.87
C GLY A 71 8.89 -9.04 -4.13
N ALA A 72 7.65 -8.84 -4.53
CA ALA A 72 6.73 -9.92 -4.86
C ALA A 72 7.19 -10.72 -6.10
N ALA A 73 7.65 -10.06 -7.15
CA ALA A 73 8.22 -10.75 -8.31
C ALA A 73 9.44 -11.59 -7.93
N THR A 74 10.35 -11.02 -7.12
CA THR A 74 11.51 -11.75 -6.58
C THR A 74 11.07 -12.94 -5.74
N ALA A 75 10.06 -12.77 -4.87
CA ALA A 75 9.53 -13.85 -4.04
C ALA A 75 8.94 -15.00 -4.87
N TYR A 76 8.23 -14.70 -5.96
CA TYR A 76 7.76 -15.73 -6.89
C TYR A 76 8.90 -16.48 -7.57
N MET A 77 9.93 -15.78 -8.04
CA MET A 77 11.10 -16.39 -8.68
C MET A 77 11.87 -17.28 -7.70
N VAL A 78 12.16 -16.78 -6.50
CA VAL A 78 12.83 -17.53 -5.44
C VAL A 78 11.99 -18.71 -4.98
N GLY A 79 10.67 -18.50 -4.82
CA GLY A 79 9.72 -19.54 -4.43
C GLY A 79 9.70 -20.69 -5.43
N GLU A 80 9.58 -20.40 -6.71
CA GLU A 80 9.60 -21.42 -7.79
C GLU A 80 10.92 -22.20 -7.80
N LEU A 81 12.06 -21.49 -7.66
CA LEU A 81 13.36 -22.11 -7.61
C LEU A 81 13.48 -23.06 -6.41
N LEU A 82 13.12 -22.60 -5.22
CA LEU A 82 13.23 -23.39 -3.98
C LEU A 82 12.27 -24.58 -3.96
N LEU A 83 11.09 -24.48 -4.56
CA LEU A 83 10.17 -25.60 -4.71
C LEU A 83 10.72 -26.68 -5.66
N ARG A 84 11.43 -26.29 -6.72
CA ARG A 84 12.06 -27.25 -7.65
C ARG A 84 13.27 -27.97 -7.06
N VAL A 85 14.09 -27.24 -6.30
CA VAL A 85 15.36 -27.76 -5.75
C VAL A 85 15.16 -28.44 -4.41
N GLY A 86 14.22 -27.95 -3.58
CA GLY A 86 14.02 -28.38 -2.20
C GLY A 86 13.23 -29.68 -2.01
N GLY A 87 12.73 -30.31 -3.09
CA GLY A 87 11.93 -31.53 -2.98
C GLY A 87 10.68 -31.35 -2.09
N ASP A 88 10.37 -32.35 -1.27
CA ASP A 88 9.21 -32.35 -0.38
C ASP A 88 9.23 -31.22 0.68
N ASP A 89 10.42 -30.80 1.10
CA ASP A 89 10.63 -29.70 2.06
C ASP A 89 10.81 -28.32 1.40
N GLY A 90 10.70 -28.23 0.09
CA GLY A 90 10.87 -26.96 -0.66
C GLY A 90 10.01 -25.81 -0.14
N TRP A 91 8.80 -26.09 0.29
CA TRP A 91 7.90 -25.09 0.87
C TRP A 91 8.42 -24.49 2.19
N ARG A 92 9.18 -25.24 3.00
CA ARG A 92 9.81 -24.77 4.25
C ARG A 92 10.90 -23.75 3.93
N TRP A 93 11.71 -24.03 2.92
CA TRP A 93 12.75 -23.13 2.42
C TRP A 93 12.13 -21.83 1.86
N VAL A 94 11.00 -21.93 1.15
CA VAL A 94 10.27 -20.75 0.69
C VAL A 94 9.84 -19.87 1.87
N LEU A 95 9.29 -20.45 2.94
CA LEU A 95 8.88 -19.71 4.13
C LEU A 95 10.06 -19.04 4.85
N ALA A 96 11.20 -19.73 4.94
CA ALA A 96 12.40 -19.23 5.60
C ALA A 96 13.19 -18.23 4.73
N SER A 97 12.97 -18.18 3.42
CA SER A 97 13.76 -17.36 2.49
C SER A 97 13.69 -15.86 2.78
N ALA A 98 12.66 -15.40 3.50
CA ALA A 98 12.53 -14.02 3.96
C ALA A 98 13.68 -13.58 4.91
N LEU A 99 14.43 -14.54 5.47
CA LEU A 99 15.62 -14.28 6.29
C LEU A 99 16.65 -13.43 5.53
N VAL A 100 16.93 -13.76 4.27
CA VAL A 100 17.99 -13.08 3.51
C VAL A 100 17.67 -11.60 3.28
N PRO A 101 16.54 -11.21 2.63
CA PRO A 101 16.21 -9.80 2.48
C PRO A 101 15.97 -9.12 3.84
N GLY A 102 15.39 -9.83 4.81
CA GLY A 102 15.13 -9.27 6.14
C GLY A 102 16.41 -8.90 6.87
N ALA A 103 17.44 -9.75 6.84
CA ALA A 103 18.75 -9.45 7.43
C ALA A 103 19.43 -8.26 6.74
N LEU A 104 19.37 -8.17 5.40
CA LEU A 104 19.89 -7.04 4.66
C LEU A 104 19.20 -5.73 5.07
N PHE A 105 17.87 -5.74 5.20
CA PHE A 105 17.12 -4.57 5.64
C PHE A 105 17.37 -4.22 7.11
N LEU A 106 17.60 -5.19 8.00
CA LEU A 106 18.00 -4.93 9.38
C LEU A 106 19.32 -4.15 9.43
N ILE A 107 20.32 -4.56 8.63
CA ILE A 107 21.59 -3.86 8.53
C ILE A 107 21.39 -2.45 7.95
N ALA A 108 20.62 -2.32 6.88
CA ALA A 108 20.35 -1.03 6.26
C ALA A 108 19.59 -0.05 7.18
N ARG A 109 18.64 -0.56 7.99
CA ARG A 109 17.85 0.24 8.94
C ARG A 109 18.59 0.61 10.23
N SER A 110 19.67 -0.10 10.59
CA SER A 110 20.40 0.13 11.85
C SER A 110 20.93 1.56 12.02
N GLY A 111 21.11 2.30 10.91
CA GLY A 111 21.53 3.71 10.90
C GLY A 111 20.43 4.73 10.70
N THR A 112 19.16 4.31 10.62
CA THR A 112 18.04 5.25 10.35
C THR A 112 17.74 6.09 11.60
N PRO A 113 17.74 7.43 11.49
CA PRO A 113 17.44 8.30 12.62
C PRO A 113 15.95 8.27 12.97
N GLU A 114 15.63 8.59 14.21
CA GLU A 114 14.26 8.82 14.66
C GLU A 114 13.66 10.07 13.99
N SER A 115 12.32 10.16 13.92
CA SER A 115 11.66 11.36 13.40
C SER A 115 12.01 12.60 14.24
N PRO A 116 12.48 13.72 13.64
CA PRO A 116 12.72 14.97 14.36
C PRO A 116 11.46 15.47 15.09
N ARG A 117 10.28 15.31 14.50
CA ARG A 117 9.00 15.71 15.10
C ARG A 117 8.66 14.87 16.33
N TRP A 118 8.91 13.57 16.25
CA TRP A 118 8.73 12.68 17.40
C TRP A 118 9.70 13.01 18.53
N LEU A 119 10.97 13.30 18.21
CA LEU A 119 11.97 13.72 19.21
C LEU A 119 11.55 15.02 19.88
N LEU A 120 11.04 16.00 19.13
CA LEU A 120 10.51 17.25 19.67
C LEU A 120 9.32 17.02 20.59
N SER A 121 8.38 16.14 20.21
CA SER A 121 7.22 15.78 21.07
C SER A 121 7.62 15.10 22.37
N LYS A 122 8.84 14.54 22.46
CA LYS A 122 9.44 13.97 23.67
C LYS A 122 10.36 14.94 24.42
N GLY A 123 10.43 16.21 24.00
CA GLY A 123 11.32 17.20 24.60
C GLY A 123 12.82 16.99 24.31
N ARG A 124 13.16 16.07 23.38
CA ARG A 124 14.56 15.74 23.02
C ARG A 124 15.07 16.68 21.92
N ILE A 125 15.12 17.98 22.25
CA ILE A 125 15.38 19.08 21.29
C ILE A 125 16.76 18.95 20.63
N ALA A 126 17.82 18.70 21.43
CA ALA A 126 19.17 18.57 20.90
C ALA A 126 19.35 17.43 19.90
N GLU A 127 18.67 16.31 20.14
CA GLU A 127 18.71 15.16 19.24
C GLU A 127 17.91 15.41 17.96
N ALA A 128 16.77 16.11 18.06
CA ALA A 128 16.00 16.52 16.89
C ALA A 128 16.83 17.43 15.98
N ASP A 129 17.56 18.39 16.53
CA ASP A 129 18.44 19.28 15.78
C ASP A 129 19.61 18.53 15.12
N ALA A 130 20.21 17.59 15.84
CA ALA A 130 21.25 16.72 15.28
C ALA A 130 20.75 15.88 14.11
N VAL A 131 19.53 15.35 14.19
CA VAL A 131 18.91 14.58 13.08
C VAL A 131 18.63 15.47 11.88
N ILE A 132 18.12 16.70 12.11
CA ILE A 132 17.85 17.65 11.02
C ILE A 132 19.14 17.99 10.29
N LYS A 133 20.19 18.35 11.01
CA LYS A 133 21.51 18.64 10.43
C LYS A 133 22.12 17.46 9.68
N ARG A 134 21.93 16.24 10.19
CA ARG A 134 22.41 15.02 9.54
C ARG A 134 21.67 14.72 8.22
N VAL A 135 20.36 14.98 8.16
CA VAL A 135 19.51 14.59 7.02
C VAL A 135 19.45 15.68 5.95
N TYR A 136 19.34 16.95 6.37
CA TYR A 136 19.15 18.09 5.45
C TYR A 136 20.41 18.92 5.24
N GLY A 137 21.42 18.76 6.09
CA GLY A 137 22.66 19.52 6.05
C GLY A 137 22.85 20.44 7.25
N PRO A 138 24.11 20.93 7.50
CA PRO A 138 24.47 21.70 8.66
C PRO A 138 23.76 23.06 8.78
N ASP A 139 23.28 23.58 7.64
CA ASP A 139 22.63 24.89 7.58
C ASP A 139 21.15 24.85 8.02
N TYR A 140 20.59 23.66 8.22
CA TYR A 140 19.21 23.47 8.65
C TYR A 140 19.12 23.28 10.17
N SER A 141 18.04 23.80 10.76
CA SER A 141 17.76 23.75 12.19
C SER A 141 16.28 23.43 12.48
N ILE A 142 15.95 23.25 13.75
CA ILE A 142 14.57 23.10 14.21
C ILE A 142 13.67 24.27 13.77
N ALA A 143 14.23 25.49 13.68
CA ALA A 143 13.50 26.69 13.27
C ALA A 143 12.98 26.62 11.81
N ASP A 144 13.59 25.78 10.97
CA ASP A 144 13.19 25.57 9.58
C ASP A 144 12.06 24.54 9.44
N LEU A 145 11.71 23.82 10.52
CA LEU A 145 10.54 22.96 10.53
C LEU A 145 9.26 23.81 10.59
N PRO A 146 8.24 23.45 9.80
CA PRO A 146 6.92 24.09 9.93
C PRO A 146 6.43 23.97 11.36
N GLU A 147 5.81 25.06 11.86
CA GLU A 147 5.37 25.27 13.23
C GLU A 147 4.77 24.03 13.92
N GLN A 148 5.09 23.89 15.21
CA GLN A 148 4.84 22.68 15.99
C GLN A 148 3.36 22.31 16.01
N VAL A 149 3.12 21.08 15.72
CA VAL A 149 1.84 20.42 15.88
C VAL A 149 1.60 20.14 17.37
N SER A 150 0.40 20.45 17.83
CA SER A 150 -0.06 20.29 19.23
C SER A 150 0.23 18.91 19.82
N ASP A 151 0.85 18.87 21.01
CA ASP A 151 1.25 17.67 21.77
C ASP A 151 0.09 16.85 22.37
N LYS A 152 -1.15 17.07 21.97
CA LYS A 152 -2.28 16.33 22.53
C LYS A 152 -2.34 14.94 21.90
N PRO A 153 -2.21 13.86 22.68
CA PRO A 153 -2.43 12.52 22.19
C PRO A 153 -3.86 12.42 21.66
N VAL A 154 -4.01 12.22 20.37
CA VAL A 154 -5.32 12.13 19.73
C VAL A 154 -5.76 10.67 19.77
N SER A 155 -6.84 10.40 20.49
CA SER A 155 -7.45 9.06 20.55
C SER A 155 -7.94 8.63 19.17
N VAL A 156 -7.80 7.32 18.84
CA VAL A 156 -8.38 6.74 17.62
C VAL A 156 -9.89 7.02 17.51
N TRP A 157 -10.61 7.09 18.62
CA TRP A 157 -12.03 7.46 18.67
C TRP A 157 -12.29 8.91 18.24
N SER A 158 -11.32 9.81 18.40
CA SER A 158 -11.46 11.19 17.93
C SER A 158 -11.51 11.29 16.41
N LEU A 159 -10.98 10.30 15.67
CA LEU A 159 -11.11 10.22 14.21
C LEU A 159 -12.57 10.28 13.74
N PHE A 160 -13.46 9.65 14.50
CA PHE A 160 -14.87 9.59 14.17
C PHE A 160 -15.65 10.82 14.66
N HIS A 161 -15.21 11.47 15.74
CA HIS A 161 -15.88 12.62 16.33
C HIS A 161 -15.37 13.98 15.83
N SER A 162 -14.15 14.04 15.30
CA SER A 162 -13.49 15.29 14.86
C SER A 162 -13.75 15.66 13.39
N GLY A 163 -14.81 15.15 12.77
CA GLY A 163 -15.16 15.45 11.37
C GLY A 163 -14.37 14.65 10.32
N TYR A 164 -13.47 13.75 10.72
CA TYR A 164 -12.70 12.91 9.80
C TYR A 164 -13.41 11.63 9.35
N GLY A 165 -14.58 11.33 9.87
CA GLY A 165 -15.33 10.10 9.58
C GLY A 165 -15.58 9.86 8.08
N LYS A 166 -15.98 10.90 7.33
CA LYS A 166 -16.19 10.79 5.87
C LYS A 166 -14.90 10.45 5.12
N ARG A 167 -13.74 11.01 5.53
CA ARG A 167 -12.45 10.72 4.94
C ARG A 167 -11.98 9.33 5.29
N MET A 168 -12.20 8.93 6.53
CA MET A 168 -11.89 7.58 6.99
C MET A 168 -12.69 6.54 6.22
N ALA A 169 -13.99 6.77 6.04
CA ALA A 169 -14.85 5.93 5.21
C ALA A 169 -14.36 5.90 3.75
N PHE A 170 -14.07 7.05 3.15
CA PHE A 170 -13.54 7.13 1.80
C PHE A 170 -12.24 6.33 1.65
N VAL A 171 -11.25 6.58 2.52
CA VAL A 171 -9.95 5.91 2.46
C VAL A 171 -10.09 4.40 2.62
N THR A 172 -10.87 3.95 3.60
CA THR A 172 -11.12 2.53 3.84
C THR A 172 -11.83 1.87 2.66
N LEU A 173 -12.85 2.51 2.11
CA LEU A 173 -13.64 1.94 1.02
C LEU A 173 -12.84 1.85 -0.29
N PHE A 174 -12.15 2.93 -0.69
CA PHE A 174 -11.37 2.85 -1.93
C PHE A 174 -10.22 1.86 -1.80
N TRP A 175 -9.57 1.81 -0.63
CA TRP A 175 -8.50 0.86 -0.38
C TRP A 175 -9.01 -0.58 -0.42
N THR A 176 -10.14 -0.86 0.20
CA THR A 176 -10.81 -2.17 0.13
C THR A 176 -11.14 -2.56 -1.31
N CYS A 177 -11.72 -1.62 -2.09
CA CYS A 177 -12.05 -1.86 -3.50
C CYS A 177 -10.81 -2.10 -4.38
N ALA A 178 -9.67 -1.50 -4.05
CA ALA A 178 -8.42 -1.75 -4.77
C ALA A 178 -7.79 -3.10 -4.42
N ILE A 179 -7.79 -3.44 -3.13
CA ILE A 179 -7.10 -4.62 -2.59
C ILE A 179 -7.88 -5.92 -2.86
N VAL A 180 -9.21 -5.92 -2.73
CA VAL A 180 -10.00 -7.16 -2.84
C VAL A 180 -9.81 -7.85 -4.19
N PRO A 181 -10.02 -7.19 -5.35
CA PRO A 181 -9.77 -7.82 -6.65
C PRO A 181 -8.29 -8.17 -6.85
N LEU A 182 -7.38 -7.30 -6.39
CA LEU A 182 -5.94 -7.52 -6.53
C LEU A 182 -5.50 -8.81 -5.83
N PHE A 183 -5.77 -8.94 -4.52
CA PHE A 183 -5.31 -10.10 -3.74
C PHE A 183 -6.04 -11.37 -4.16
N ALA A 184 -7.32 -11.28 -4.51
CA ALA A 184 -8.09 -12.39 -5.03
C ALA A 184 -7.47 -12.96 -6.31
N ILE A 185 -7.21 -12.10 -7.29
CA ILE A 185 -6.58 -12.47 -8.55
C ILE A 185 -5.13 -12.92 -8.33
N TYR A 186 -4.39 -12.21 -7.48
CA TYR A 186 -2.97 -12.46 -7.24
C TYR A 186 -2.72 -13.80 -6.53
N ALA A 187 -3.48 -14.10 -5.47
CA ALA A 187 -3.35 -15.35 -4.72
C ALA A 187 -3.70 -16.59 -5.56
N PHE A 188 -4.58 -16.42 -6.54
CA PHE A 188 -5.08 -17.52 -7.38
C PHE A 188 -4.74 -17.33 -8.86
N ALA A 189 -3.75 -16.52 -9.19
CA ALA A 189 -3.34 -16.25 -10.56
C ALA A 189 -3.19 -17.53 -11.42
N PRO A 190 -2.50 -18.59 -10.98
CA PRO A 190 -2.42 -19.83 -11.76
C PRO A 190 -3.79 -20.45 -12.03
N LYS A 191 -4.69 -20.49 -11.04
CA LYS A 191 -6.05 -21.06 -11.20
C LYS A 191 -6.92 -20.18 -12.09
N VAL A 192 -6.79 -18.86 -11.97
CA VAL A 192 -7.50 -17.91 -12.84
C VAL A 192 -7.04 -18.05 -14.29
N LEU A 193 -5.73 -18.15 -14.52
CA LEU A 193 -5.18 -18.36 -15.86
C LEU A 193 -5.61 -19.70 -16.47
N GLN A 194 -5.60 -20.77 -15.68
CA GLN A 194 -6.10 -22.09 -16.12
C GLN A 194 -7.59 -22.05 -16.45
N ALA A 195 -8.41 -21.39 -15.62
CA ALA A 195 -9.84 -21.22 -15.86
C ALA A 195 -10.12 -20.37 -17.12
N LEU A 196 -9.19 -19.49 -17.48
CA LEU A 196 -9.22 -18.72 -18.72
C LEU A 196 -8.57 -19.48 -19.91
N LYS A 197 -8.37 -20.80 -19.78
CA LYS A 197 -7.82 -21.71 -20.79
C LYS A 197 -6.36 -21.44 -21.19
N LEU A 198 -5.60 -20.72 -20.35
CA LEU A 198 -4.16 -20.56 -20.50
C LEU A 198 -3.45 -21.72 -19.80
N THR A 199 -3.03 -22.72 -20.58
CA THR A 199 -2.43 -23.97 -20.08
C THR A 199 -0.93 -24.03 -20.36
N GLY A 200 -0.23 -24.99 -19.72
CA GLY A 200 1.21 -25.23 -19.89
C GLY A 200 2.08 -24.31 -19.04
N ASP A 201 3.27 -24.00 -19.50
CA ASP A 201 4.26 -23.17 -18.80
C ASP A 201 3.77 -21.76 -18.46
N TRP A 202 2.72 -21.29 -19.12
CA TRP A 202 2.08 -20.00 -18.85
C TRP A 202 1.48 -19.91 -17.43
N ALA A 203 1.10 -21.05 -16.83
CA ALA A 203 0.60 -21.07 -15.46
C ALA A 203 1.71 -20.77 -14.45
N ALA A 204 2.92 -21.27 -14.70
CA ALA A 204 4.09 -21.02 -13.85
C ALA A 204 4.64 -19.59 -13.99
N TYR A 205 4.81 -19.13 -15.23
CA TYR A 205 5.37 -17.79 -15.49
C TYR A 205 4.31 -16.68 -15.47
N GLY A 206 3.03 -17.02 -15.55
CA GLY A 206 1.92 -16.08 -15.59
C GLY A 206 1.86 -15.17 -14.36
N SER A 207 2.15 -15.69 -13.18
CA SER A 207 2.17 -14.89 -11.95
C SER A 207 3.30 -13.85 -11.95
N ILE A 208 4.45 -14.20 -12.52
CA ILE A 208 5.58 -13.26 -12.69
C ILE A 208 5.20 -12.19 -13.72
N ALA A 209 4.66 -12.61 -14.87
CA ALA A 209 4.24 -11.67 -15.92
C ALA A 209 3.15 -10.70 -15.43
N ILE A 210 2.16 -11.18 -14.69
CA ILE A 210 1.12 -10.34 -14.06
C ILE A 210 1.74 -9.35 -13.09
N THR A 211 2.68 -9.77 -12.25
CA THR A 211 3.37 -8.90 -11.30
C THR A 211 4.17 -7.80 -12.00
N LEU A 212 4.83 -8.13 -13.11
CA LEU A 212 5.55 -7.15 -13.91
C LEU A 212 4.59 -6.14 -14.57
N LEU A 213 3.41 -6.57 -15.01
CA LEU A 213 2.38 -5.67 -15.56
C LEU A 213 1.81 -4.74 -14.47
N PHE A 214 1.56 -5.23 -13.27
CA PHE A 214 1.20 -4.37 -12.12
C PHE A 214 2.32 -3.37 -11.81
N THR A 215 3.58 -3.82 -11.82
CA THR A 215 4.74 -2.94 -11.60
C THR A 215 4.80 -1.84 -12.67
N LEU A 216 4.59 -2.19 -13.94
CA LEU A 216 4.52 -1.24 -15.05
C LEU A 216 3.39 -0.21 -14.83
N GLY A 217 2.20 -0.67 -14.45
CA GLY A 217 1.07 0.20 -14.13
C GLY A 217 1.37 1.19 -13.00
N CYS A 218 1.98 0.72 -11.92
CA CYS A 218 2.41 1.58 -10.82
C CYS A 218 3.51 2.56 -11.24
N LEU A 219 4.46 2.14 -12.08
CA LEU A 219 5.50 3.02 -12.61
C LEU A 219 4.91 4.15 -13.48
N VAL A 220 3.98 3.82 -14.36
CA VAL A 220 3.27 4.81 -15.18
C VAL A 220 2.46 5.76 -14.30
N ALA A 221 1.71 5.22 -13.33
CA ALA A 221 0.93 6.01 -12.39
C ALA A 221 1.81 6.97 -11.56
N THR A 222 2.97 6.50 -11.08
CA THR A 222 3.92 7.32 -10.33
C THR A 222 4.42 8.52 -11.14
N LYS A 223 4.65 8.35 -12.43
CA LYS A 223 5.05 9.45 -13.34
C LYS A 223 3.89 10.41 -13.63
N LEU A 224 2.66 9.90 -13.65
CA LEU A 224 1.47 10.67 -14.00
C LEU A 224 0.80 11.35 -12.81
N ILE A 225 1.10 10.94 -11.57
CA ILE A 225 0.39 11.36 -10.34
C ILE A 225 0.34 12.89 -10.16
N ASN A 226 1.40 13.59 -10.53
CA ASN A 226 1.46 15.06 -10.42
C ASN A 226 0.83 15.79 -11.62
N ARG A 227 0.65 15.10 -12.76
CA ARG A 227 0.01 15.68 -13.97
C ARG A 227 -1.49 15.51 -13.96
N LEU A 228 -1.96 14.32 -13.66
CA LEU A 228 -3.40 14.00 -13.64
C LEU A 228 -4.09 14.47 -12.36
N GLY A 229 -3.36 14.56 -11.25
CA GLY A 229 -3.93 14.76 -9.92
C GLY A 229 -4.44 13.45 -9.31
N ARG A 230 -4.72 13.49 -8.00
CA ARG A 230 -5.07 12.29 -7.23
C ARG A 230 -6.46 11.78 -7.57
N ARG A 231 -7.44 12.69 -7.58
CA ARG A 231 -8.86 12.35 -7.83
C ARG A 231 -9.08 11.74 -9.20
N LYS A 232 -8.61 12.39 -10.26
CA LYS A 232 -8.78 11.89 -11.63
C LYS A 232 -8.09 10.57 -11.83
N MET A 233 -6.85 10.44 -11.34
CA MET A 233 -6.11 9.19 -11.45
C MET A 233 -6.82 8.04 -10.78
N LEU A 234 -7.38 8.23 -9.57
CA LEU A 234 -8.12 7.19 -8.86
C LEU A 234 -9.38 6.74 -9.61
N ILE A 235 -10.19 7.71 -10.07
CA ILE A 235 -11.43 7.43 -10.82
C ILE A 235 -11.12 6.66 -12.10
N HIS A 236 -10.17 7.11 -12.91
CA HIS A 236 -9.83 6.45 -14.18
C HIS A 236 -9.20 5.07 -13.95
N SER A 237 -8.36 4.91 -12.92
CA SER A 237 -7.80 3.61 -12.55
C SER A 237 -8.89 2.58 -12.27
N PHE A 238 -9.83 2.90 -11.40
CA PHE A 238 -10.92 2.00 -11.08
C PHE A 238 -11.88 1.76 -12.23
N LEU A 239 -12.22 2.81 -12.98
CA LEU A 239 -13.15 2.71 -14.10
C LEU A 239 -12.61 1.76 -15.18
N TRP A 240 -11.42 2.02 -15.67
CA TRP A 240 -10.86 1.25 -16.78
C TRP A 240 -10.40 -0.15 -16.38
N SER A 241 -9.88 -0.33 -15.15
CA SER A 241 -9.56 -1.66 -14.64
C SER A 241 -10.83 -2.48 -14.42
N GLY A 242 -11.89 -1.87 -13.87
CA GLY A 242 -13.20 -2.50 -13.72
C GLY A 242 -13.82 -2.89 -15.08
N MET A 243 -13.68 -2.03 -16.09
CA MET A 243 -14.14 -2.33 -17.45
C MET A 243 -13.38 -3.50 -18.07
N SER A 244 -12.07 -3.61 -17.85
CA SER A 244 -11.27 -4.75 -18.32
C SER A 244 -11.76 -6.07 -17.72
N LEU A 245 -12.04 -6.09 -16.40
CA LEU A 245 -12.60 -7.26 -15.72
C LEU A 245 -14.04 -7.58 -16.17
N LEU A 246 -14.83 -6.56 -16.44
CA LEU A 246 -16.19 -6.70 -16.97
C LEU A 246 -16.17 -7.39 -18.36
N LEU A 247 -15.28 -6.96 -19.24
CA LEU A 247 -15.09 -7.56 -20.55
C LEU A 247 -14.61 -9.01 -20.43
N LEU A 248 -13.73 -9.33 -19.48
CA LEU A 248 -13.34 -10.73 -19.21
C LEU A 248 -14.51 -11.58 -18.74
N GLY A 249 -15.42 -11.03 -17.95
CA GLY A 249 -16.64 -11.72 -17.52
C GLY A 249 -17.64 -11.92 -18.67
N LEU A 250 -17.77 -10.95 -19.58
CA LEU A 250 -18.66 -11.02 -20.74
C LEU A 250 -18.16 -12.00 -21.82
N PHE A 251 -16.83 -12.14 -21.94
CA PHE A 251 -16.19 -12.98 -22.95
C PHE A 251 -15.27 -14.05 -22.33
N PRO A 252 -15.81 -14.96 -21.49
CA PRO A 252 -14.99 -15.96 -20.79
C PRO A 252 -14.34 -16.97 -21.73
N ASP A 253 -14.91 -17.16 -22.91
CA ASP A 253 -14.44 -18.05 -23.98
C ASP A 253 -13.62 -17.33 -25.06
N ALA A 254 -13.19 -16.09 -24.80
CA ALA A 254 -12.36 -15.35 -25.73
C ALA A 254 -11.03 -16.07 -26.03
N SER A 255 -10.37 -15.65 -27.11
CA SER A 255 -9.05 -16.20 -27.44
C SER A 255 -8.04 -15.96 -26.31
N PRO A 256 -7.05 -16.86 -26.13
CA PRO A 256 -6.00 -16.66 -25.11
C PRO A 256 -5.31 -15.30 -25.20
N THR A 257 -5.12 -14.77 -26.41
CA THR A 257 -4.56 -13.44 -26.64
C THR A 257 -5.47 -12.33 -26.08
N THR A 258 -6.78 -12.43 -26.35
CA THR A 258 -7.77 -11.45 -25.83
C THR A 258 -7.77 -11.46 -24.29
N VAL A 259 -7.76 -12.64 -23.69
CA VAL A 259 -7.70 -12.81 -22.22
C VAL A 259 -6.44 -12.18 -21.66
N LEU A 260 -5.28 -12.44 -22.24
CA LEU A 260 -4.01 -11.84 -21.81
C LEU A 260 -4.00 -10.31 -21.93
N VAL A 261 -4.55 -9.77 -23.01
CA VAL A 261 -4.64 -8.32 -23.23
C VAL A 261 -5.57 -7.68 -22.21
N LEU A 262 -6.77 -8.23 -21.99
CA LEU A 262 -7.72 -7.67 -21.01
C LEU A 262 -7.21 -7.80 -19.58
N PHE A 263 -6.59 -8.92 -19.23
CA PHE A 263 -6.02 -9.13 -17.93
C PHE A 263 -4.78 -8.23 -17.69
N GLY A 264 -3.94 -8.09 -18.72
CA GLY A 264 -2.82 -7.17 -18.70
C GLY A 264 -3.26 -5.71 -18.59
N ALA A 265 -4.34 -5.34 -19.29
CA ALA A 265 -4.95 -4.01 -19.18
C ALA A 265 -5.45 -3.75 -17.74
N TYR A 266 -6.15 -4.71 -17.13
CA TYR A 266 -6.52 -4.61 -15.71
C TYR A 266 -5.30 -4.35 -14.83
N ALA A 267 -4.23 -5.17 -14.97
CA ALA A 267 -3.04 -5.09 -14.15
C ALA A 267 -2.34 -3.73 -14.27
N VAL A 268 -2.24 -3.18 -15.47
CA VAL A 268 -1.63 -1.86 -15.70
C VAL A 268 -2.53 -0.73 -15.19
N LEU A 269 -3.83 -0.79 -15.48
CA LEU A 269 -4.76 0.31 -15.20
C LEU A 269 -5.08 0.48 -13.71
N ILE A 270 -5.08 -0.60 -12.93
CA ILE A 270 -5.29 -0.53 -11.46
C ILE A 270 -4.11 0.09 -10.73
N GLY A 271 -2.94 0.22 -11.37
CA GLY A 271 -1.72 0.76 -10.77
C GLY A 271 -1.89 2.15 -10.16
N GLY A 272 -2.76 3.01 -10.72
CA GLY A 272 -3.06 4.32 -10.12
C GLY A 272 -3.75 4.22 -8.77
N ALA A 273 -4.70 3.33 -8.60
CA ALA A 273 -5.35 3.09 -7.32
C ALA A 273 -4.35 2.54 -6.29
N GLN A 274 -3.49 1.60 -6.70
CA GLN A 274 -2.44 1.01 -5.84
C GLN A 274 -1.44 2.07 -5.34
N VAL A 275 -0.99 2.97 -6.21
CA VAL A 275 -0.11 4.09 -5.83
C VAL A 275 -0.80 5.03 -4.84
N LEU A 276 -2.08 5.30 -5.05
CA LEU A 276 -2.84 6.22 -4.20
C LEU A 276 -3.18 5.66 -2.81
N GLU A 277 -3.11 4.34 -2.60
CA GLU A 277 -3.17 3.72 -1.27
C GLU A 277 -2.11 4.26 -0.31
N TYR A 278 -0.93 4.63 -0.85
CA TYR A 278 0.18 5.18 -0.07
C TYR A 278 0.14 6.71 0.00
N VAL A 279 -0.42 7.37 -1.00
CA VAL A 279 -0.38 8.83 -1.10
C VAL A 279 -1.58 9.47 -0.39
N TYR A 280 -2.80 9.05 -0.71
CA TYR A 280 -4.02 9.67 -0.19
C TYR A 280 -4.13 9.66 1.34
N PRO A 281 -3.97 8.53 2.04
CA PRO A 281 -4.11 8.51 3.49
C PRO A 281 -3.10 9.44 4.16
N ASN A 282 -1.89 9.53 3.60
CA ASN A 282 -0.84 10.38 4.13
C ASN A 282 -1.05 11.88 3.84
N GLU A 283 -1.84 12.23 2.82
CA GLU A 283 -2.20 13.62 2.51
C GLU A 283 -3.48 14.09 3.23
N LEU A 284 -4.44 13.18 3.49
CA LEU A 284 -5.78 13.53 4.00
C LEU A 284 -5.87 13.68 5.52
N PHE A 285 -4.90 13.17 6.27
CA PHE A 285 -4.93 13.23 7.73
C PHE A 285 -3.79 14.10 8.29
N PRO A 286 -4.06 14.93 9.32
CA PRO A 286 -3.04 15.71 9.99
C PRO A 286 -2.01 14.79 10.67
N THR A 287 -0.82 15.33 10.91
CA THR A 287 0.34 14.54 11.38
C THR A 287 0.04 13.77 12.66
N GLU A 288 -0.74 14.35 13.59
CA GLU A 288 -1.05 13.80 14.91
C GLU A 288 -1.81 12.49 14.87
N ILE A 289 -2.70 12.34 13.88
CA ILE A 289 -3.59 11.18 13.76
C ILE A 289 -3.26 10.33 12.52
N ARG A 290 -2.32 10.77 11.67
CA ARG A 290 -2.02 10.15 10.38
C ARG A 290 -1.70 8.67 10.50
N ALA A 291 -0.74 8.31 11.37
CA ALA A 291 -0.34 6.93 11.55
C ALA A 291 -1.51 6.04 12.01
N SER A 292 -2.32 6.53 12.97
CA SER A 292 -3.50 5.83 13.45
C SER A 292 -4.59 5.69 12.37
N ALA A 293 -4.81 6.73 11.58
CA ALA A 293 -5.79 6.71 10.48
C ALA A 293 -5.36 5.75 9.36
N VAL A 294 -4.09 5.81 8.95
CA VAL A 294 -3.50 4.88 7.95
C VAL A 294 -3.58 3.44 8.47
N GLY A 295 -3.18 3.21 9.72
CA GLY A 295 -3.22 1.88 10.34
C GLY A 295 -4.64 1.32 10.41
N LEU A 296 -5.62 2.12 10.83
CA LEU A 296 -7.03 1.70 10.89
C LEU A 296 -7.60 1.40 9.50
N ALA A 297 -7.37 2.29 8.52
CA ALA A 297 -7.83 2.09 7.14
C ALA A 297 -7.21 0.82 6.53
N THR A 298 -5.90 0.62 6.73
CA THR A 298 -5.20 -0.58 6.29
C THR A 298 -5.81 -1.83 6.92
N SER A 299 -6.00 -1.85 8.25
CA SER A 299 -6.56 -3.00 8.97
C SER A 299 -7.95 -3.36 8.47
N LEU A 300 -8.82 -2.37 8.28
CA LEU A 300 -10.17 -2.60 7.77
C LEU A 300 -10.15 -3.12 6.32
N SER A 301 -9.28 -2.59 5.48
CA SER A 301 -9.13 -3.06 4.09
C SER A 301 -8.64 -4.51 4.02
N ARG A 302 -7.80 -4.97 4.97
CA ARG A 302 -7.31 -6.35 5.02
C ARG A 302 -8.41 -7.36 5.34
N VAL A 303 -9.44 -6.97 6.10
CA VAL A 303 -10.63 -7.81 6.30
C VAL A 303 -11.29 -8.09 4.93
N GLY A 304 -11.47 -7.05 4.12
CA GLY A 304 -12.00 -7.20 2.76
C GLY A 304 -11.11 -8.11 1.88
N ALA A 305 -9.78 -7.92 1.93
CA ALA A 305 -8.82 -8.76 1.22
C ALA A 305 -8.91 -10.24 1.64
N ALA A 306 -8.99 -10.51 2.94
CA ALA A 306 -9.12 -11.88 3.47
C ALA A 306 -10.41 -12.55 2.99
N VAL A 307 -11.53 -11.84 3.07
CA VAL A 307 -12.83 -12.32 2.56
C VAL A 307 -12.76 -12.57 1.06
N GLY A 308 -12.24 -11.64 0.27
CA GLY A 308 -12.10 -11.78 -1.18
C GLY A 308 -11.23 -12.98 -1.55
N THR A 309 -10.06 -13.12 -0.90
CA THR A 309 -9.15 -14.25 -1.13
C THR A 309 -9.80 -15.61 -0.78
N TYR A 310 -10.57 -15.66 0.32
CA TYR A 310 -11.29 -16.86 0.72
C TYR A 310 -12.42 -17.23 -0.26
N LEU A 311 -13.16 -16.24 -0.75
CA LEU A 311 -14.32 -16.46 -1.61
C LEU A 311 -13.95 -16.81 -3.06
N VAL A 312 -12.78 -16.41 -3.56
CA VAL A 312 -12.42 -16.62 -4.98
C VAL A 312 -12.37 -18.09 -5.38
N PRO A 313 -11.71 -19.01 -4.66
CA PRO A 313 -11.74 -20.43 -5.02
C PRO A 313 -13.15 -21.00 -5.04
N ILE A 314 -13.97 -20.60 -4.07
CA ILE A 314 -15.38 -21.04 -3.96
C ILE A 314 -16.17 -20.50 -5.16
N SER A 315 -15.99 -19.23 -5.50
CA SER A 315 -16.65 -18.59 -6.63
C SER A 315 -16.25 -19.24 -7.97
N LEU A 316 -14.96 -19.52 -8.15
CA LEU A 316 -14.47 -20.18 -9.37
C LEU A 316 -15.08 -21.57 -9.58
N VAL A 317 -15.23 -22.35 -8.49
CA VAL A 317 -15.80 -23.71 -8.55
C VAL A 317 -17.31 -23.67 -8.67
N SER A 318 -18.00 -22.83 -7.88
CA SER A 318 -19.46 -22.85 -7.77
C SER A 318 -20.18 -22.02 -8.83
N TYR A 319 -19.58 -20.89 -9.24
CA TYR A 319 -20.22 -19.92 -10.13
C TYR A 319 -19.47 -19.72 -11.46
N GLY A 320 -18.27 -20.29 -11.57
CA GLY A 320 -17.44 -20.18 -12.76
C GLY A 320 -16.67 -18.85 -12.88
N ILE A 321 -15.79 -18.80 -13.88
CA ILE A 321 -14.88 -17.67 -14.08
C ILE A 321 -15.62 -16.38 -14.45
N ALA A 322 -16.67 -16.44 -15.27
CA ALA A 322 -17.42 -15.26 -15.70
C ALA A 322 -18.01 -14.50 -14.51
N ASN A 323 -18.73 -15.20 -13.63
CA ASN A 323 -19.35 -14.58 -12.45
C ASN A 323 -18.30 -14.08 -11.44
N THR A 324 -17.18 -14.76 -11.33
CA THR A 324 -16.06 -14.31 -10.50
C THR A 324 -15.46 -13.00 -11.04
N MET A 325 -15.30 -12.88 -12.37
CA MET A 325 -14.83 -11.65 -13.01
C MET A 325 -15.86 -10.51 -12.88
N PHE A 326 -17.16 -10.79 -13.01
CA PHE A 326 -18.21 -9.80 -12.77
C PHE A 326 -18.19 -9.28 -11.33
N ALA A 327 -18.02 -10.14 -10.35
CA ALA A 327 -17.91 -9.70 -8.95
C ALA A 327 -16.70 -8.78 -8.74
N ALA A 328 -15.54 -9.13 -9.29
CA ALA A 328 -14.34 -8.30 -9.22
C ALA A 328 -14.51 -6.97 -9.97
N ALA A 329 -15.17 -6.99 -11.14
CA ALA A 329 -15.50 -5.79 -11.90
C ALA A 329 -16.42 -4.84 -11.12
N LEU A 330 -17.48 -5.38 -10.50
CA LEU A 330 -18.42 -4.60 -9.69
C LEU A 330 -17.72 -3.91 -8.51
N ILE A 331 -16.81 -4.60 -7.83
CA ILE A 331 -16.03 -4.01 -6.73
C ILE A 331 -15.16 -2.86 -7.26
N SER A 332 -14.48 -3.03 -8.39
CA SER A 332 -13.66 -1.96 -8.98
C SER A 332 -14.51 -0.77 -9.44
N LEU A 333 -15.64 -1.01 -10.10
CA LEU A 333 -16.56 0.05 -10.54
C LEU A 333 -17.20 0.78 -9.35
N PHE A 334 -17.49 0.07 -8.26
CA PHE A 334 -17.93 0.69 -7.01
C PHE A 334 -16.83 1.57 -6.41
N GLY A 335 -15.56 1.17 -6.50
CA GLY A 335 -14.41 2.00 -6.17
C GLY A 335 -14.35 3.29 -6.99
N ALA A 336 -14.65 3.21 -8.30
CA ALA A 336 -14.75 4.39 -9.16
C ALA A 336 -15.87 5.33 -8.70
N LEU A 337 -17.04 4.80 -8.39
CA LEU A 337 -18.20 5.56 -7.92
C LEU A 337 -17.92 6.28 -6.60
N ILE A 338 -17.37 5.56 -5.61
CA ILE A 338 -16.95 6.14 -4.32
C ILE A 338 -15.92 7.25 -4.53
N SER A 339 -14.95 7.02 -5.42
CA SER A 339 -13.90 7.99 -5.72
C SER A 339 -14.47 9.23 -6.39
N TRP A 340 -15.47 9.07 -7.25
CA TRP A 340 -16.14 10.18 -7.90
C TRP A 340 -16.91 11.07 -6.91
N TRP A 341 -17.55 10.47 -5.91
CA TRP A 341 -18.34 11.21 -4.91
C TRP A 341 -17.50 11.79 -3.77
N LEU A 342 -16.50 11.03 -3.27
CA LEU A 342 -15.85 11.34 -2.00
C LEU A 342 -14.38 11.77 -2.14
N ALA A 343 -13.72 11.49 -3.28
CA ALA A 343 -12.31 11.79 -3.43
C ALA A 343 -12.03 13.29 -3.57
N PRO A 344 -11.30 13.93 -2.64
CA PRO A 344 -10.87 15.31 -2.80
C PRO A 344 -9.63 15.41 -3.71
N GLU A 345 -9.42 16.52 -4.38
CA GLU A 345 -8.16 16.76 -5.10
C GLU A 345 -7.13 17.41 -4.17
N THR A 346 -5.96 16.76 -4.01
CA THR A 346 -4.93 17.20 -3.08
C THR A 346 -3.61 17.60 -3.74
N SER A 347 -3.49 17.46 -5.07
CA SER A 347 -2.22 17.61 -5.79
C SER A 347 -1.54 18.99 -5.64
N LYS A 348 -2.33 20.04 -5.45
CA LYS A 348 -1.84 21.42 -5.32
C LYS A 348 -1.77 21.93 -3.89
N LEU A 349 -2.20 21.13 -2.93
CA LEU A 349 -2.29 21.51 -1.52
C LEU A 349 -1.05 21.07 -0.75
N ASP A 350 -0.71 21.82 0.29
CA ASP A 350 0.22 21.32 1.31
C ASP A 350 -0.48 20.33 2.25
N LEU A 351 0.28 19.67 3.15
CA LEU A 351 -0.30 18.67 4.04
C LEU A 351 -1.34 19.26 5.01
N GLN A 352 -1.14 20.48 5.46
CA GLN A 352 -2.06 21.12 6.39
C GLN A 352 -3.35 21.52 5.67
N GLN A 353 -3.24 22.09 4.48
CA GLN A 353 -4.37 22.43 3.63
C GLN A 353 -5.16 21.18 3.20
N ALA A 354 -4.47 20.12 2.79
CA ALA A 354 -5.11 18.86 2.43
C ALA A 354 -5.84 18.22 3.62
N ALA A 355 -5.21 18.24 4.79
CA ALA A 355 -5.81 17.77 6.03
C ALA A 355 -6.95 18.68 6.54
N ALA A 356 -7.00 19.96 6.19
CA ALA A 356 -8.09 20.87 6.54
C ALA A 356 -9.33 20.76 5.63
N LEU A 357 -9.23 20.14 4.45
CA LEU A 357 -10.36 19.98 3.53
C LEU A 357 -11.55 19.29 4.21
N GLY A 358 -12.61 20.01 4.52
CA GLY A 358 -13.85 19.45 5.10
C GLY A 358 -13.85 19.19 6.61
N SER A 359 -12.84 19.64 7.36
CA SER A 359 -12.97 19.78 8.80
C SER A 359 -13.88 20.99 9.12
N THR A 360 -14.92 20.76 9.91
CA THR A 360 -15.84 21.82 10.37
C THR A 360 -15.23 22.72 11.45
N SER A 361 -13.99 22.51 11.84
CA SER A 361 -13.27 23.33 12.82
C SER A 361 -12.52 24.45 12.09
N ALA A 362 -12.79 25.67 12.53
CA ALA A 362 -12.33 26.97 12.10
C ALA A 362 -11.04 27.00 11.26
N ALA A 363 -11.13 27.64 10.09
CA ALA A 363 -9.98 28.03 9.31
C ALA A 363 -9.01 28.85 10.19
N PRO A 364 -7.72 28.53 10.24
CA PRO A 364 -6.73 29.46 10.77
C PRO A 364 -6.69 30.65 9.83
N SER A 365 -6.81 31.85 10.38
CA SER A 365 -6.71 33.09 9.63
C SER A 365 -5.39 33.13 8.86
N PRO A 366 -5.36 33.65 7.64
CA PRO A 366 -4.14 33.74 6.87
C PRO A 366 -3.22 34.80 7.51
N SER A 367 -2.24 34.39 8.30
CA SER A 367 -1.14 35.26 8.65
C SER A 367 -0.20 35.39 7.44
N HIS A 368 -0.46 36.38 6.59
CA HIS A 368 0.52 36.85 5.63
C HIS A 368 1.76 37.36 6.38
N LYS A 369 2.81 36.59 6.39
CA LYS A 369 4.18 37.13 6.45
C LYS A 369 4.90 36.70 5.19
N THR A 370 4.81 37.58 4.20
CA THR A 370 5.71 37.63 3.05
C THR A 370 7.12 37.87 3.57
N VAL A 371 7.92 36.82 3.69
CA VAL A 371 9.37 36.98 3.88
C VAL A 371 9.92 37.25 2.48
N ALA A 372 10.28 38.52 2.24
CA ALA A 372 11.01 38.95 1.08
C ALA A 372 12.30 38.16 0.94
N ARG A 373 12.46 37.45 -0.17
CA ARG A 373 13.74 36.91 -0.63
C ARG A 373 14.67 38.09 -0.89
N LYS A 374 15.71 38.22 -0.09
CA LYS A 374 16.91 38.95 -0.52
C LYS A 374 17.78 38.01 -1.34
N ALA A 375 18.22 38.55 -2.46
CA ALA A 375 19.05 37.97 -3.50
C ALA A 375 20.35 37.32 -3.01
#